data_9cbfe316fe2696523d198266e3313334
#
_entry.id   9cbfe316fe2696523d198266e3313334
#
_cell.length_a   1.000
_cell.length_b   1.000
_cell.length_c   1.000
_cell.angle_alpha   90.00
_cell.angle_beta   90.00
_cell.angle_gamma   90.00
#
_symmetry.space_group_name_H-M   'P 1'
#
loop_
_entity.id
_entity.type
_entity.pdbx_description
1 polymer ?
#
loop_
_entity_poly.entity_id
_entity_poly.type
_entity_poly.pdbx_seq_one_letter_code
_entity_poly.pdbx_strand_id
1 'polypeptide(L)'
;MAMSRKITLDFLKTEAASGIFLALAAALAILLANSPWSASYFGLIKHPLTFQVGDIEITKTVLKWIKDGLMTIFFFVVGLEIKYEILRGELSNPRKLALPVLGALGGMVAPALVYLAFNMGPGGAVEGWPAPVATDIAFALAALAIAGPRLPPALRTFLLTLAIADDLGAVVLIATLFTEHIDLLALTGAGVMLGAMALAARWRQAPYLLFAVLAFLVWAFTLESGVNASIAGVAAAMTIPIEPRRPGERGMLKQMMDGLHPYVAYGIMPVFAFAAAGFSFSDLSADNLLSPIALGVAAGLFVGKQIGVFGASALAIRLGLARRPTDANWAELYGCALLCGVGFTMSLFIGALAFDSEDPTAQSAVRLGVIGGSVLSAAVGMAVLAWSQRVRDRLGTSFTGPPPSGH
;
A
#
# COMPACT_ATOMS: atom_id res chain seq x y z
N MET A 1 -28.06 -18.76 -2.23
CA MET A 1 -26.87 -19.29 -2.93
C MET A 1 -26.44 -18.47 -4.16
N ALA A 2 -27.33 -18.13 -5.11
CA ALA A 2 -26.98 -17.30 -6.30
C ALA A 2 -26.52 -15.87 -5.97
N MET A 3 -27.07 -15.25 -4.94
CA MET A 3 -26.75 -13.88 -4.53
C MET A 3 -25.33 -13.75 -3.94
N SER A 4 -24.86 -14.73 -3.15
CA SER A 4 -23.51 -14.77 -2.60
C SER A 4 -22.44 -14.90 -3.68
N ARG A 5 -22.67 -15.76 -4.70
CA ARG A 5 -21.74 -15.92 -5.84
C ARG A 5 -21.63 -14.66 -6.70
N LYS A 6 -22.72 -13.92 -6.84
CA LYS A 6 -22.74 -12.65 -7.60
C LYS A 6 -21.95 -11.57 -6.89
N ILE A 7 -22.10 -11.43 -5.56
CA ILE A 7 -21.36 -10.47 -4.74
C ILE A 7 -19.85 -10.76 -4.78
N THR A 8 -19.43 -12.02 -4.70
CA THR A 8 -18.01 -12.39 -4.74
C THR A 8 -17.39 -12.18 -6.11
N LEU A 9 -18.10 -12.48 -7.20
CA LEU A 9 -17.64 -12.22 -8.56
C LEU A 9 -17.57 -10.72 -8.86
N ASP A 10 -18.53 -9.93 -8.34
CA ASP A 10 -18.52 -8.48 -8.51
C ASP A 10 -17.39 -7.84 -7.69
N PHE A 11 -17.07 -8.36 -6.48
CA PHE A 11 -15.93 -7.93 -5.68
C PHE A 11 -14.58 -8.27 -6.35
N LEU A 12 -14.44 -9.49 -6.90
CA LEU A 12 -13.25 -9.90 -7.67
C LEU A 12 -13.07 -9.06 -8.93
N LYS A 13 -14.15 -8.71 -9.61
CA LYS A 13 -14.11 -7.82 -10.77
C LYS A 13 -13.70 -6.41 -10.38
N THR A 14 -14.12 -5.92 -9.22
CA THR A 14 -13.79 -4.59 -8.74
C THR A 14 -12.30 -4.45 -8.40
N GLU A 15 -11.70 -5.45 -7.73
CA GLU A 15 -10.26 -5.44 -7.41
C GLU A 15 -9.39 -5.61 -8.66
N ALA A 16 -9.74 -6.55 -9.55
CA ALA A 16 -9.03 -6.71 -10.81
C ALA A 16 -9.13 -5.42 -11.67
N ALA A 17 -10.30 -4.76 -11.67
CA ALA A 17 -10.48 -3.52 -12.40
C ALA A 17 -9.62 -2.38 -11.82
N SER A 18 -9.58 -2.21 -10.49
CA SER A 18 -8.75 -1.16 -9.87
C SER A 18 -7.27 -1.32 -10.20
N GLY A 19 -6.73 -2.55 -10.15
CA GLY A 19 -5.36 -2.83 -10.54
C GLY A 19 -5.07 -2.55 -12.02
N ILE A 20 -6.03 -2.84 -12.91
CA ILE A 20 -5.93 -2.50 -14.33
C ILE A 20 -5.91 -0.98 -14.53
N PHE A 21 -6.81 -0.23 -13.85
CA PHE A 21 -6.81 1.24 -13.91
C PHE A 21 -5.49 1.83 -13.42
N LEU A 22 -4.94 1.27 -12.35
CA LEU A 22 -3.66 1.65 -11.79
C LEU A 22 -2.52 1.41 -12.79
N ALA A 23 -2.48 0.23 -13.43
CA ALA A 23 -1.51 -0.11 -14.46
C ALA A 23 -1.63 0.80 -15.69
N LEU A 24 -2.85 1.11 -16.14
CA LEU A 24 -3.10 2.02 -17.25
C LEU A 24 -2.65 3.45 -16.94
N ALA A 25 -2.90 3.94 -15.72
CA ALA A 25 -2.44 5.26 -15.29
C ALA A 25 -0.91 5.38 -15.31
N ALA A 26 -0.22 4.34 -14.83
CA ALA A 26 1.24 4.28 -14.87
C ALA A 26 1.79 4.17 -16.30
N ALA A 27 1.19 3.31 -17.13
CA ALA A 27 1.57 3.19 -18.54
C ALA A 27 1.38 4.52 -19.28
N LEU A 28 0.28 5.22 -19.02
CA LEU A 28 0.02 6.55 -19.58
C LEU A 28 1.07 7.56 -19.13
N ALA A 29 1.46 7.55 -17.85
CA ALA A 29 2.53 8.40 -17.33
C ALA A 29 3.85 8.19 -18.07
N ILE A 30 4.26 6.91 -18.23
CA ILE A 30 5.49 6.54 -18.94
C ILE A 30 5.41 6.94 -20.40
N LEU A 31 4.28 6.72 -21.08
CA LEU A 31 4.06 7.11 -22.46
C LEU A 31 4.17 8.63 -22.63
N LEU A 32 3.52 9.42 -21.79
CA LEU A 32 3.58 10.88 -21.85
C LEU A 32 4.98 11.41 -21.53
N ALA A 33 5.65 10.84 -20.53
CA ALA A 33 7.02 11.19 -20.16
C ALA A 33 8.03 10.97 -21.29
N ASN A 34 7.71 10.09 -22.28
CA ASN A 34 8.57 9.73 -23.42
C ASN A 34 7.96 10.13 -24.78
N SER A 35 6.99 11.02 -24.77
CA SER A 35 6.33 11.55 -25.96
C SER A 35 6.74 13.00 -26.23
N PRO A 36 6.32 13.61 -27.37
CA PRO A 36 6.51 15.06 -27.59
C PRO A 36 5.89 15.93 -26.50
N TRP A 37 5.01 15.39 -25.65
CA TRP A 37 4.38 16.08 -24.52
C TRP A 37 5.13 15.93 -23.20
N SER A 38 6.34 15.37 -23.22
CA SER A 38 7.19 15.15 -22.03
C SER A 38 7.38 16.44 -21.21
N ALA A 39 7.68 17.55 -21.87
CA ALA A 39 7.85 18.84 -21.20
C ALA A 39 6.56 19.29 -20.48
N SER A 40 5.39 19.07 -21.10
CA SER A 40 4.08 19.41 -20.49
C SER A 40 3.77 18.50 -19.30
N TYR A 41 4.07 17.21 -19.42
CA TYR A 41 3.88 16.23 -18.33
C TYR A 41 4.73 16.57 -17.11
N PHE A 42 6.04 16.74 -17.28
CA PHE A 42 6.92 17.09 -16.15
C PHE A 42 6.66 18.51 -15.64
N GLY A 43 6.28 19.45 -16.54
CA GLY A 43 5.88 20.79 -16.18
C GLY A 43 4.65 20.82 -15.30
N LEU A 44 3.63 19.99 -15.59
CA LEU A 44 2.43 19.85 -14.75
C LEU A 44 2.78 19.32 -13.35
N ILE A 45 3.55 18.23 -13.28
CA ILE A 45 3.86 17.56 -12.02
C ILE A 45 4.75 18.41 -11.11
N LYS A 46 5.68 19.16 -11.71
CA LYS A 46 6.59 20.05 -11.00
C LYS A 46 6.04 21.48 -10.82
N HIS A 47 4.83 21.75 -11.35
CA HIS A 47 4.23 23.08 -11.24
C HIS A 47 4.01 23.46 -9.77
N PRO A 48 4.53 24.63 -9.32
CA PRO A 48 4.26 25.11 -7.97
C PRO A 48 2.83 25.56 -7.84
N LEU A 49 2.11 25.07 -6.84
CA LEU A 49 0.78 25.51 -6.44
C LEU A 49 0.89 26.16 -5.07
N THR A 50 0.48 27.42 -4.99
CA THR A 50 0.48 28.20 -3.76
C THR A 50 -0.94 28.30 -3.21
N PHE A 51 -1.14 27.89 -1.98
CA PHE A 51 -2.35 28.14 -1.22
C PHE A 51 -2.03 29.19 -0.15
N GLN A 52 -2.74 30.33 -0.20
CA GLN A 52 -2.61 31.39 0.76
C GLN A 52 -3.89 31.56 1.55
N VAL A 53 -3.78 31.51 2.89
CA VAL A 53 -4.88 31.78 3.81
C VAL A 53 -4.40 32.79 4.84
N GLY A 54 -4.78 34.06 4.68
CA GLY A 54 -4.27 35.16 5.48
C GLY A 54 -2.76 35.35 5.26
N ASP A 55 -1.99 35.31 6.34
CA ASP A 55 -0.52 35.44 6.32
C ASP A 55 0.22 34.09 6.10
N ILE A 56 -0.53 32.98 6.06
CA ILE A 56 0.05 31.66 5.85
C ILE A 56 0.06 31.37 4.35
N GLU A 57 1.27 31.22 3.76
CA GLU A 57 1.49 30.85 2.37
C GLU A 57 2.21 29.49 2.32
N ILE A 58 1.58 28.51 1.69
CA ILE A 58 2.16 27.17 1.49
C ILE A 58 2.30 26.92 -0.01
N THR A 59 3.55 26.93 -0.49
CA THR A 59 3.88 26.64 -1.89
C THR A 59 4.51 25.26 -1.99
N LYS A 60 3.85 24.35 -2.70
CA LYS A 60 4.34 22.99 -2.98
C LYS A 60 4.06 22.63 -4.44
N THR A 61 4.88 21.72 -5.01
CA THR A 61 4.60 21.18 -6.34
C THR A 61 3.33 20.34 -6.35
N VAL A 62 2.70 20.18 -7.52
CA VAL A 62 1.53 19.29 -7.71
C VAL A 62 1.80 17.89 -7.14
N LEU A 63 2.99 17.32 -7.41
CA LEU A 63 3.37 16.02 -6.86
C LEU A 63 3.42 16.01 -5.32
N LYS A 64 3.95 17.05 -4.70
CA LYS A 64 3.96 17.16 -3.23
C LYS A 64 2.54 17.30 -2.68
N TRP A 65 1.65 18.04 -3.32
CA TRP A 65 0.24 18.13 -2.92
C TRP A 65 -0.50 16.79 -3.05
N ILE A 66 -0.23 16.01 -4.12
CA ILE A 66 -0.76 14.66 -4.27
C ILE A 66 -0.25 13.76 -3.13
N LYS A 67 1.04 13.80 -2.83
CA LYS A 67 1.65 13.02 -1.74
C LYS A 67 1.12 13.40 -0.35
N ASP A 68 1.03 14.69 -0.05
CA ASP A 68 0.67 15.14 1.30
C ASP A 68 -0.85 15.21 1.50
N GLY A 69 -1.63 15.40 0.43
CA GLY A 69 -3.09 15.51 0.47
C GLY A 69 -3.81 14.22 0.12
N LEU A 70 -3.70 13.76 -1.15
CA LEU A 70 -4.45 12.59 -1.61
C LEU A 70 -4.00 11.30 -0.91
N MET A 71 -2.69 11.15 -0.70
CA MET A 71 -2.19 9.97 0.02
C MET A 71 -2.58 9.97 1.50
N THR A 72 -2.84 11.12 2.12
CA THR A 72 -3.43 11.17 3.46
C THR A 72 -4.83 10.55 3.49
N ILE A 73 -5.66 10.79 2.46
CA ILE A 73 -6.98 10.15 2.35
C ILE A 73 -6.84 8.64 2.14
N PHE A 74 -5.87 8.21 1.32
CA PHE A 74 -5.54 6.80 1.18
C PHE A 74 -5.19 6.18 2.54
N PHE A 75 -4.25 6.78 3.28
CA PHE A 75 -3.84 6.29 4.60
C PHE A 75 -4.95 6.39 5.65
N PHE A 76 -5.90 7.33 5.49
CA PHE A 76 -7.11 7.34 6.32
C PHE A 76 -7.96 6.07 6.09
N VAL A 77 -8.18 5.68 4.83
CA VAL A 77 -8.93 4.45 4.50
C VAL A 77 -8.17 3.21 4.99
N VAL A 78 -6.86 3.13 4.75
CA VAL A 78 -6.00 2.05 5.29
C VAL A 78 -6.09 2.00 6.81
N GLY A 79 -6.07 3.15 7.49
CA GLY A 79 -6.26 3.22 8.95
C GLY A 79 -7.63 2.71 9.42
N LEU A 80 -8.70 2.98 8.66
CA LEU A 80 -10.03 2.41 8.94
C LEU A 80 -10.02 0.89 8.76
N GLU A 81 -9.37 0.37 7.70
CA GLU A 81 -9.23 -1.05 7.44
C GLU A 81 -8.43 -1.75 8.55
N ILE A 82 -7.26 -1.21 8.92
CA ILE A 82 -6.43 -1.71 10.02
C ILE A 82 -7.26 -1.78 11.32
N LYS A 83 -7.97 -0.70 11.66
CA LYS A 83 -8.81 -0.66 12.87
C LYS A 83 -9.92 -1.69 12.82
N TYR A 84 -10.58 -1.84 11.69
CA TYR A 84 -11.64 -2.82 11.49
C TYR A 84 -11.10 -4.24 11.67
N GLU A 85 -9.98 -4.55 11.00
CA GLU A 85 -9.36 -5.88 11.06
C GLU A 85 -8.88 -6.26 12.47
N ILE A 86 -8.30 -5.32 13.22
CA ILE A 86 -7.88 -5.54 14.61
C ILE A 86 -9.08 -5.82 15.52
N LEU A 87 -10.18 -5.10 15.35
CA LEU A 87 -11.31 -5.16 16.30
C LEU A 87 -12.39 -6.18 15.91
N ARG A 88 -12.58 -6.43 14.61
CA ARG A 88 -13.71 -7.24 14.07
C ARG A 88 -13.32 -8.21 12.97
N GLY A 89 -12.11 -8.11 12.40
CA GLY A 89 -11.66 -8.90 11.27
C GLY A 89 -10.74 -10.07 11.65
N GLU A 90 -9.98 -10.54 10.69
CA GLU A 90 -9.08 -11.70 10.83
C GLU A 90 -7.93 -11.43 11.83
N LEU A 91 -7.50 -10.16 11.99
CA LEU A 91 -6.49 -9.77 12.97
C LEU A 91 -6.99 -9.86 14.42
N SER A 92 -8.29 -10.03 14.66
CA SER A 92 -8.84 -10.23 16.00
C SER A 92 -8.57 -11.64 16.57
N ASN A 93 -8.23 -12.62 15.71
CA ASN A 93 -7.98 -13.99 16.14
C ASN A 93 -6.48 -14.34 16.15
N PRO A 94 -5.82 -14.45 17.33
CA PRO A 94 -4.38 -14.68 17.42
C PRO A 94 -3.85 -15.92 16.68
N ARG A 95 -4.68 -16.97 16.55
CA ARG A 95 -4.29 -18.21 15.88
C ARG A 95 -4.24 -18.07 14.35
N LYS A 96 -5.09 -17.20 13.77
CA LYS A 96 -5.10 -16.89 12.34
C LYS A 96 -4.09 -15.82 11.97
N LEU A 97 -3.81 -14.92 12.93
CA LEU A 97 -2.92 -13.79 12.79
C LEU A 97 -1.45 -14.18 12.62
N ALA A 98 -1.03 -15.28 13.28
CA ALA A 98 0.39 -15.63 13.37
C ALA A 98 1.08 -15.76 12.00
N LEU A 99 0.45 -16.41 11.01
CA LEU A 99 1.06 -16.61 9.70
C LEU A 99 1.22 -15.29 8.90
N PRO A 100 0.16 -14.47 8.72
CA PRO A 100 0.29 -13.21 8.00
C PRO A 100 1.26 -12.23 8.66
N VAL A 101 1.25 -12.11 9.99
CA VAL A 101 2.13 -11.17 10.71
C VAL A 101 3.59 -11.61 10.64
N LEU A 102 3.89 -12.88 10.85
CA LEU A 102 5.26 -13.39 10.72
C LEU A 102 5.74 -13.26 9.25
N GLY A 103 4.84 -13.52 8.29
CA GLY A 103 5.12 -13.30 6.88
C GLY A 103 5.40 -11.83 6.56
N ALA A 104 4.61 -10.89 7.10
CA ALA A 104 4.82 -9.45 6.93
C ALA A 104 6.13 -8.99 7.56
N LEU A 105 6.43 -9.40 8.80
CA LEU A 105 7.70 -9.09 9.45
C LEU A 105 8.91 -9.59 8.63
N GLY A 106 8.85 -10.83 8.15
CA GLY A 106 9.87 -11.34 7.23
C GLY A 106 9.94 -10.54 5.95
N GLY A 107 8.76 -10.19 5.39
CA GLY A 107 8.60 -9.38 4.18
C GLY A 107 9.03 -7.91 4.33
N MET A 108 9.22 -7.42 5.55
CA MET A 108 9.83 -6.10 5.82
C MET A 108 11.34 -6.22 6.04
N VAL A 109 11.76 -7.17 6.87
CA VAL A 109 13.18 -7.31 7.26
C VAL A 109 14.05 -7.77 6.08
N ALA A 110 13.65 -8.82 5.36
CA ALA A 110 14.50 -9.36 4.30
C ALA A 110 14.71 -8.40 3.12
N PRO A 111 13.70 -7.69 2.57
CA PRO A 111 13.92 -6.67 1.55
C PRO A 111 14.84 -5.54 2.01
N ALA A 112 14.70 -5.08 3.27
CA ALA A 112 15.56 -4.08 3.85
C ALA A 112 17.02 -4.54 3.88
N LEU A 113 17.29 -5.77 4.35
CA LEU A 113 18.63 -6.36 4.39
C LEU A 113 19.20 -6.57 2.99
N VAL A 114 18.39 -7.03 2.02
CA VAL A 114 18.81 -7.15 0.62
C VAL A 114 19.17 -5.79 0.04
N TYR A 115 18.36 -4.77 0.26
CA TYR A 115 18.66 -3.41 -0.18
C TYR A 115 19.98 -2.91 0.41
N LEU A 116 20.16 -3.05 1.71
CA LEU A 116 21.38 -2.62 2.42
C LEU A 116 22.62 -3.34 1.89
N ALA A 117 22.52 -4.63 1.54
CA ALA A 117 23.64 -5.38 0.96
C ALA A 117 24.17 -4.76 -0.35
N PHE A 118 23.33 -4.10 -1.14
CA PHE A 118 23.73 -3.36 -2.34
C PHE A 118 24.21 -1.94 -2.03
N ASN A 119 23.70 -1.32 -0.97
CA ASN A 119 23.81 0.12 -0.73
C ASN A 119 24.74 0.53 0.42
N MET A 120 25.39 -0.42 1.12
CA MET A 120 26.39 -0.11 2.15
C MET A 120 27.77 0.21 1.55
N GLY A 121 27.95 0.05 0.24
CA GLY A 121 29.20 0.31 -0.47
C GLY A 121 29.26 1.69 -1.12
N PRO A 122 30.40 2.00 -1.81
CA PRO A 122 30.56 3.26 -2.55
C PRO A 122 29.46 3.45 -3.61
N GLY A 123 28.87 4.65 -3.65
CA GLY A 123 27.79 4.99 -4.58
C GLY A 123 26.41 4.46 -4.17
N GLY A 124 26.28 3.79 -3.02
CA GLY A 124 25.01 3.40 -2.43
C GLY A 124 24.40 4.51 -1.56
N ALA A 125 23.11 4.39 -1.28
CA ALA A 125 22.33 5.30 -0.45
C ALA A 125 21.54 4.50 0.59
N VAL A 126 22.04 4.46 1.81
CA VAL A 126 21.47 3.61 2.88
C VAL A 126 20.06 4.02 3.23
N GLU A 127 19.73 5.32 3.17
CA GLU A 127 18.43 5.89 3.52
C GLU A 127 17.26 5.33 2.70
N GLY A 128 17.53 4.78 1.52
CA GLY A 128 16.51 4.19 0.63
C GLY A 128 15.99 2.81 1.05
N TRP A 129 16.49 2.20 2.14
CA TRP A 129 16.11 0.86 2.57
C TRP A 129 14.61 0.65 2.81
N PRO A 130 13.78 1.66 3.16
CA PRO A 130 12.36 1.44 3.34
C PRO A 130 11.59 1.28 2.02
N ALA A 131 12.16 1.72 0.88
CA ALA A 131 11.46 1.70 -0.40
C ALA A 131 11.00 0.28 -0.84
N PRO A 132 11.81 -0.80 -0.77
CA PRO A 132 11.37 -2.14 -1.14
C PRO A 132 10.57 -2.87 -0.06
N VAL A 133 10.29 -2.24 1.08
CA VAL A 133 9.61 -2.89 2.21
C VAL A 133 8.12 -3.04 1.96
N ALA A 134 7.45 -2.05 1.39
CA ALA A 134 6.00 -2.03 1.24
C ALA A 134 5.49 -2.86 0.04
N THR A 135 4.26 -3.36 0.18
CA THR A 135 3.52 -4.09 -0.87
C THR A 135 2.35 -3.25 -1.36
N ASP A 136 2.09 -3.22 -2.65
CA ASP A 136 0.87 -2.63 -3.23
C ASP A 136 -0.27 -3.65 -3.19
N ILE A 137 -1.17 -3.52 -2.21
CA ILE A 137 -2.29 -4.44 -1.99
C ILE A 137 -3.19 -4.53 -3.22
N ALA A 138 -3.54 -3.38 -3.81
CA ALA A 138 -4.49 -3.33 -4.93
C ALA A 138 -3.94 -4.10 -6.13
N PHE A 139 -2.66 -3.91 -6.43
CA PHE A 139 -2.00 -4.59 -7.54
C PHE A 139 -1.78 -6.08 -7.26
N ALA A 140 -1.35 -6.44 -6.04
CA ALA A 140 -1.12 -7.84 -5.66
C ALA A 140 -2.42 -8.67 -5.69
N LEU A 141 -3.53 -8.12 -5.17
CA LEU A 141 -4.83 -8.79 -5.21
C LEU A 141 -5.40 -8.87 -6.63
N ALA A 142 -5.22 -7.83 -7.45
CA ALA A 142 -5.61 -7.87 -8.86
C ALA A 142 -4.84 -8.97 -9.62
N ALA A 143 -3.53 -9.06 -9.41
CA ALA A 143 -2.68 -10.09 -10.02
C ALA A 143 -3.11 -11.50 -9.58
N LEU A 144 -3.42 -11.71 -8.30
CA LEU A 144 -3.95 -12.97 -7.77
C LEU A 144 -5.30 -13.31 -8.41
N ALA A 145 -6.21 -12.34 -8.52
CA ALA A 145 -7.54 -12.55 -9.11
C ALA A 145 -7.48 -12.92 -10.60
N ILE A 146 -6.52 -12.36 -11.34
CA ILE A 146 -6.30 -12.66 -12.77
C ILE A 146 -5.63 -14.01 -12.96
N ALA A 147 -4.56 -14.29 -12.21
CA ALA A 147 -3.73 -15.48 -12.39
C ALA A 147 -4.36 -16.76 -11.83
N GLY A 148 -5.16 -16.62 -10.77
CA GLY A 148 -5.68 -17.78 -10.04
C GLY A 148 -7.13 -17.65 -9.56
N PRO A 149 -8.13 -17.40 -10.47
CA PRO A 149 -9.52 -17.18 -10.05
C PRO A 149 -10.18 -18.40 -9.40
N ARG A 150 -9.60 -19.59 -9.51
CA ARG A 150 -10.08 -20.87 -8.95
C ARG A 150 -9.18 -21.41 -7.84
N LEU A 151 -8.23 -20.63 -7.36
CA LEU A 151 -7.41 -20.98 -6.21
C LEU A 151 -8.20 -20.85 -4.90
N PRO A 152 -7.74 -21.50 -3.81
CA PRO A 152 -8.43 -21.44 -2.52
C PRO A 152 -8.64 -20.00 -2.02
N PRO A 153 -9.86 -19.63 -1.56
CA PRO A 153 -10.12 -18.29 -1.02
C PRO A 153 -9.24 -17.91 0.16
N ALA A 154 -8.76 -18.92 0.92
CA ALA A 154 -7.82 -18.70 2.03
C ALA A 154 -6.49 -18.04 1.62
N LEU A 155 -6.06 -18.22 0.36
CA LEU A 155 -4.87 -17.52 -0.16
C LEU A 155 -5.10 -16.02 -0.30
N ARG A 156 -6.30 -15.63 -0.76
CA ARG A 156 -6.67 -14.22 -0.86
C ARG A 156 -6.76 -13.58 0.52
N THR A 157 -7.40 -14.25 1.48
CA THR A 157 -7.44 -13.78 2.87
C THR A 157 -6.02 -13.66 3.45
N PHE A 158 -5.17 -14.64 3.21
CA PHE A 158 -3.78 -14.59 3.64
C PHE A 158 -3.03 -13.38 3.04
N LEU A 159 -3.12 -13.18 1.73
CA LEU A 159 -2.46 -12.07 1.04
C LEU A 159 -2.97 -10.72 1.53
N LEU A 160 -4.31 -10.58 1.67
CA LEU A 160 -4.94 -9.36 2.19
C LEU A 160 -4.49 -9.05 3.62
N THR A 161 -4.57 -10.03 4.52
CA THR A 161 -4.18 -9.85 5.93
C THR A 161 -2.69 -9.54 6.08
N LEU A 162 -1.84 -10.20 5.28
CA LEU A 162 -0.40 -9.95 5.24
C LEU A 162 -0.13 -8.51 4.77
N ALA A 163 -0.77 -8.09 3.69
CA ALA A 163 -0.57 -6.76 3.13
C ALA A 163 -1.06 -5.64 4.07
N ILE A 164 -2.18 -5.84 4.80
CA ILE A 164 -2.63 -4.91 5.85
C ILE A 164 -1.60 -4.82 6.99
N ALA A 165 -0.98 -5.95 7.38
CA ALA A 165 0.08 -5.95 8.39
C ALA A 165 1.37 -5.27 7.89
N ASP A 166 1.70 -5.43 6.60
CA ASP A 166 2.81 -4.77 5.91
C ASP A 166 2.60 -3.25 5.85
N ASP A 167 1.37 -2.80 5.50
CA ASP A 167 1.00 -1.38 5.49
C ASP A 167 1.06 -0.74 6.88
N LEU A 168 0.65 -1.47 7.93
CA LEU A 168 0.81 -1.00 9.31
C LEU A 168 2.31 -0.78 9.63
N GLY A 169 3.17 -1.71 9.23
CA GLY A 169 4.61 -1.57 9.36
C GLY A 169 5.15 -0.38 8.56
N ALA A 170 4.69 -0.18 7.34
CA ALA A 170 5.07 0.96 6.51
C ALA A 170 4.67 2.30 7.15
N VAL A 171 3.47 2.40 7.73
CA VAL A 171 3.03 3.59 8.48
C VAL A 171 3.95 3.90 9.66
N VAL A 172 4.34 2.87 10.43
CA VAL A 172 5.29 3.04 11.55
C VAL A 172 6.65 3.52 11.05
N LEU A 173 7.14 2.96 9.95
CA LEU A 173 8.39 3.40 9.32
C LEU A 173 8.31 4.86 8.86
N ILE A 174 7.22 5.23 8.19
CA ILE A 174 7.00 6.62 7.74
C ILE A 174 7.00 7.57 8.94
N ALA A 175 6.32 7.21 10.01
CA ALA A 175 6.23 8.01 11.23
C ALA A 175 7.57 8.22 11.92
N THR A 176 8.45 7.21 11.90
CA THR A 176 9.71 7.22 12.65
C THR A 176 10.89 7.74 11.86
N LEU A 177 10.90 7.53 10.53
CA LEU A 177 12.08 7.82 9.69
C LEU A 177 11.97 9.15 8.92
N PHE A 178 10.75 9.57 8.54
CA PHE A 178 10.55 10.71 7.64
C PHE A 178 9.94 11.93 8.35
N THR A 179 10.41 12.19 9.56
CA THR A 179 10.09 13.40 10.31
C THR A 179 11.37 14.25 10.41
N GLU A 180 11.40 15.40 9.74
CA GLU A 180 12.61 16.23 9.65
C GLU A 180 12.74 17.22 10.81
N HIS A 181 11.76 18.10 10.97
CA HIS A 181 11.70 19.11 12.02
C HIS A 181 10.35 19.03 12.71
N ILE A 182 10.35 19.07 14.05
CA ILE A 182 9.11 19.01 14.81
C ILE A 182 8.80 20.40 15.36
N ASP A 183 7.77 21.04 14.80
CA ASP A 183 7.12 22.16 15.47
C ASP A 183 6.15 21.63 16.53
N LEU A 184 6.54 21.79 17.80
CA LEU A 184 5.77 21.31 18.93
C LEU A 184 4.43 22.04 19.09
N LEU A 185 4.31 23.29 18.64
CA LEU A 185 3.05 24.05 18.73
C LEU A 185 2.04 23.50 17.74
N ALA A 186 2.43 23.32 16.49
CA ALA A 186 1.60 22.73 15.46
C ALA A 186 1.24 21.26 15.80
N LEU A 187 2.22 20.48 16.28
CA LEU A 187 1.97 19.09 16.71
C LEU A 187 0.99 19.02 17.89
N THR A 188 1.08 19.95 18.84
CA THR A 188 0.10 20.07 19.94
C THR A 188 -1.29 20.39 19.40
N GLY A 189 -1.38 21.28 18.40
CA GLY A 189 -2.64 21.58 17.69
C GLY A 189 -3.26 20.33 17.07
N ALA A 190 -2.46 19.52 16.35
CA ALA A 190 -2.91 18.23 15.81
C ALA A 190 -3.42 17.30 16.92
N GLY A 191 -2.69 17.20 18.03
CA GLY A 191 -3.09 16.39 19.19
C GLY A 191 -4.40 16.84 19.82
N VAL A 192 -4.63 18.15 19.95
CA VAL A 192 -5.90 18.72 20.46
C VAL A 192 -7.06 18.37 19.51
N MET A 193 -6.86 18.48 18.20
CA MET A 193 -7.89 18.13 17.21
C MET A 193 -8.19 16.61 17.21
N LEU A 194 -7.19 15.76 17.36
CA LEU A 194 -7.38 14.32 17.57
C LEU A 194 -8.15 14.02 18.86
N GLY A 195 -7.82 14.73 19.94
CA GLY A 195 -8.57 14.66 21.20
C GLY A 195 -10.04 15.07 21.03
N ALA A 196 -10.28 16.16 20.28
CA ALA A 196 -11.65 16.58 19.94
C ALA A 196 -12.39 15.54 19.11
N MET A 197 -11.72 14.88 18.12
CA MET A 197 -12.29 13.75 17.37
C MET A 197 -12.64 12.56 18.27
N ALA A 198 -11.74 12.21 19.20
CA ALA A 198 -11.98 11.12 20.15
C ALA A 198 -13.14 11.44 21.11
N LEU A 199 -13.31 12.69 21.50
CA LEU A 199 -14.47 13.14 22.27
C LEU A 199 -15.75 13.12 21.42
N ALA A 200 -15.70 13.60 20.17
CA ALA A 200 -16.81 13.55 19.24
C ALA A 200 -17.25 12.10 18.96
N ALA A 201 -16.33 11.14 18.96
CA ALA A 201 -16.64 9.72 18.79
C ALA A 201 -17.52 9.15 19.92
N ARG A 202 -17.51 9.77 21.11
CA ARG A 202 -18.41 9.39 22.23
C ARG A 202 -19.85 9.92 22.03
N TRP A 203 -20.01 10.93 21.20
CA TRP A 203 -21.32 11.46 20.86
C TRP A 203 -21.95 10.64 19.73
N ARG A 204 -22.88 9.78 20.07
CA ARG A 204 -23.49 8.82 19.14
C ARG A 204 -24.15 9.43 17.90
N GLN A 205 -24.54 10.71 17.95
CA GLN A 205 -25.18 11.43 16.85
C GLN A 205 -24.24 12.41 16.11
N ALA A 206 -22.94 12.40 16.42
CA ALA A 206 -21.97 13.30 15.81
C ALA A 206 -22.00 13.20 14.28
N PRO A 207 -22.20 14.31 13.53
CA PRO A 207 -22.33 14.28 12.09
C PRO A 207 -21.00 13.92 11.42
N TYR A 208 -21.05 13.28 10.24
CA TYR A 208 -19.85 12.97 9.45
C TYR A 208 -19.02 14.21 9.12
N LEU A 209 -19.69 15.34 8.87
CA LEU A 209 -19.03 16.61 8.58
C LEU A 209 -18.11 17.06 9.71
N LEU A 210 -18.50 16.83 10.97
CA LEU A 210 -17.65 17.17 12.14
C LEU A 210 -16.34 16.38 12.08
N PHE A 211 -16.40 15.08 11.82
CA PHE A 211 -15.19 14.25 11.68
C PHE A 211 -14.36 14.67 10.46
N ALA A 212 -14.98 15.04 9.35
CA ALA A 212 -14.27 15.52 8.16
C ALA A 212 -13.54 16.85 8.43
N VAL A 213 -14.18 17.80 9.10
CA VAL A 213 -13.57 19.09 9.48
C VAL A 213 -12.42 18.88 10.45
N LEU A 214 -12.64 18.08 11.50
CA LEU A 214 -11.60 17.81 12.48
C LEU A 214 -10.43 17.04 11.87
N ALA A 215 -10.67 16.05 11.00
CA ALA A 215 -9.62 15.33 10.30
C ALA A 215 -8.81 16.26 9.37
N PHE A 216 -9.47 17.20 8.69
CA PHE A 216 -8.79 18.23 7.90
C PHE A 216 -7.89 19.12 8.78
N LEU A 217 -8.36 19.54 9.96
CA LEU A 217 -7.55 20.32 10.90
C LEU A 217 -6.38 19.50 11.44
N VAL A 218 -6.57 18.21 11.77
CA VAL A 218 -5.47 17.30 12.15
C VAL A 218 -4.43 17.27 11.04
N TRP A 219 -4.85 17.09 9.79
CA TRP A 219 -3.95 17.06 8.64
C TRP A 219 -3.21 18.39 8.47
N ALA A 220 -3.90 19.54 8.54
CA ALA A 220 -3.28 20.85 8.38
C ALA A 220 -2.21 21.11 9.45
N PHE A 221 -2.52 20.87 10.73
CA PHE A 221 -1.55 21.02 11.81
C PHE A 221 -0.39 20.01 11.73
N THR A 222 -0.66 18.77 11.27
CA THR A 222 0.41 17.77 11.05
C THR A 222 1.33 18.20 9.92
N LEU A 223 0.76 18.74 8.83
CA LEU A 223 1.53 19.25 7.69
C LEU A 223 2.46 20.41 8.09
N GLU A 224 1.98 21.29 8.98
CA GLU A 224 2.74 22.43 9.49
C GLU A 224 3.79 22.00 10.53
N SER A 225 3.52 20.91 11.26
CA SER A 225 4.44 20.41 12.31
C SER A 225 5.73 19.80 11.78
N GLY A 226 5.86 19.57 10.46
CA GLY A 226 6.98 18.87 9.84
C GLY A 226 6.92 17.34 9.96
N VAL A 227 5.90 16.81 10.62
CA VAL A 227 5.59 15.38 10.64
C VAL A 227 4.94 15.00 9.29
N ASN A 228 5.22 13.78 8.78
CA ASN A 228 4.62 13.35 7.53
C ASN A 228 3.09 13.39 7.58
N ALA A 229 2.48 14.15 6.66
CA ALA A 229 1.04 14.41 6.64
C ALA A 229 0.18 13.14 6.54
N SER A 230 0.70 12.05 5.95
CA SER A 230 -0.02 10.78 5.79
C SER A 230 -0.38 10.14 7.14
N ILE A 231 0.42 10.42 8.20
CA ILE A 231 0.17 9.91 9.55
C ILE A 231 -1.12 10.49 10.13
N ALA A 232 -1.44 11.74 9.79
CA ALA A 232 -2.69 12.37 10.19
C ALA A 232 -3.91 11.56 9.75
N GLY A 233 -3.86 10.98 8.53
CA GLY A 233 -4.93 10.11 8.03
C GLY A 233 -5.14 8.89 8.92
N VAL A 234 -4.07 8.16 9.22
CA VAL A 234 -4.16 6.96 10.09
C VAL A 234 -4.59 7.34 11.51
N ALA A 235 -4.02 8.39 12.10
CA ALA A 235 -4.37 8.84 13.44
C ALA A 235 -5.85 9.26 13.53
N ALA A 236 -6.35 10.00 12.54
CA ALA A 236 -7.76 10.36 12.45
C ALA A 236 -8.66 9.10 12.34
N ALA A 237 -8.30 8.13 11.50
CA ALA A 237 -9.04 6.88 11.35
C ALA A 237 -9.17 6.11 12.67
N MET A 238 -8.11 6.12 13.50
CA MET A 238 -8.15 5.46 14.81
C MET A 238 -9.19 6.06 15.76
N THR A 239 -9.64 7.30 15.54
CA THR A 239 -10.69 7.92 16.38
C THR A 239 -12.11 7.59 15.92
N ILE A 240 -12.34 7.16 14.66
CA ILE A 240 -13.67 6.90 14.10
C ILE A 240 -14.37 5.76 14.84
N PRO A 241 -15.63 5.93 15.32
CA PRO A 241 -16.33 4.90 16.07
C PRO A 241 -16.71 3.70 15.20
N ILE A 242 -16.46 2.49 15.72
CA ILE A 242 -16.78 1.23 15.06
C ILE A 242 -18.24 0.78 15.34
N GLU A 243 -18.76 1.17 16.51
CA GLU A 243 -20.10 0.73 16.92
C GLU A 243 -21.20 1.41 16.09
N PRO A 244 -22.27 0.67 15.74
CA PRO A 244 -23.42 1.24 15.03
C PRO A 244 -24.16 2.27 15.89
N ARG A 245 -24.71 3.28 15.26
CA ARG A 245 -25.53 4.31 15.93
C ARG A 245 -26.88 3.76 16.40
N ARG A 246 -27.46 2.85 15.62
CA ARG A 246 -28.72 2.17 15.91
C ARG A 246 -28.56 0.67 15.71
N PRO A 247 -29.33 -0.16 16.46
CA PRO A 247 -29.36 -1.60 16.22
C PRO A 247 -29.73 -1.89 14.75
N GLY A 248 -28.94 -2.76 14.08
CA GLY A 248 -29.15 -3.14 12.69
C GLY A 248 -28.52 -2.21 11.64
N GLU A 249 -27.97 -1.06 12.02
CA GLU A 249 -27.19 -0.20 11.11
C GLU A 249 -25.73 -0.64 11.04
N ARG A 250 -25.05 -0.28 9.95
CA ARG A 250 -23.58 -0.41 9.86
C ARG A 250 -22.92 0.70 10.68
N GLY A 251 -21.85 0.39 11.40
CA GLY A 251 -21.06 1.38 12.13
C GLY A 251 -20.47 2.45 11.20
N MET A 252 -20.21 3.65 11.76
CA MET A 252 -19.66 4.79 10.99
C MET A 252 -18.37 4.40 10.27
N LEU A 253 -17.45 3.69 10.96
CA LEU A 253 -16.19 3.22 10.38
C LEU A 253 -16.44 2.42 9.11
N LYS A 254 -17.33 1.43 9.15
CA LYS A 254 -17.64 0.57 8.00
C LYS A 254 -18.29 1.36 6.85
N GLN A 255 -19.18 2.31 7.17
CA GLN A 255 -19.81 3.17 6.17
C GLN A 255 -18.79 4.09 5.48
N MET A 256 -17.85 4.69 6.23
CA MET A 256 -16.80 5.53 5.67
C MET A 256 -15.82 4.71 4.83
N MET A 257 -15.42 3.54 5.31
CA MET A 257 -14.52 2.62 4.60
C MET A 257 -15.14 2.20 3.26
N ASP A 258 -16.37 1.68 3.26
CA ASP A 258 -17.07 1.23 2.05
C ASP A 258 -17.36 2.42 1.08
N GLY A 259 -17.63 3.60 1.63
CA GLY A 259 -17.93 4.80 0.84
C GLY A 259 -16.70 5.44 0.19
N LEU A 260 -15.54 5.42 0.87
CA LEU A 260 -14.31 6.02 0.36
C LEU A 260 -13.49 5.08 -0.52
N HIS A 261 -13.61 3.78 -0.31
CA HIS A 261 -12.83 2.77 -1.05
C HIS A 261 -12.86 2.95 -2.58
N PRO A 262 -14.01 3.19 -3.26
CA PRO A 262 -14.03 3.41 -4.71
C PRO A 262 -13.24 4.66 -5.14
N TYR A 263 -13.32 5.74 -4.36
CA TYR A 263 -12.59 6.98 -4.66
C TYR A 263 -11.07 6.80 -4.52
N VAL A 264 -10.65 6.01 -3.53
CA VAL A 264 -9.25 5.63 -3.37
C VAL A 264 -8.80 4.75 -4.53
N ALA A 265 -9.52 3.67 -4.80
CA ALA A 265 -9.12 2.65 -5.78
C ALA A 265 -9.13 3.16 -7.23
N TYR A 266 -10.12 3.98 -7.61
CA TYR A 266 -10.31 4.47 -8.99
C TYR A 266 -9.92 5.93 -9.22
N GLY A 267 -9.63 6.68 -8.17
CA GLY A 267 -9.23 8.10 -8.24
C GLY A 267 -7.85 8.33 -7.67
N ILE A 268 -7.70 8.23 -6.36
CA ILE A 268 -6.47 8.64 -5.66
C ILE A 268 -5.25 7.82 -6.10
N MET A 269 -5.36 6.49 -6.08
CA MET A 269 -4.27 5.59 -6.45
C MET A 269 -3.83 5.76 -7.92
N PRO A 270 -4.75 5.81 -8.92
CA PRO A 270 -4.37 6.08 -10.31
C PRO A 270 -3.76 7.47 -10.51
N VAL A 271 -4.26 8.51 -9.83
CA VAL A 271 -3.69 9.87 -9.91
C VAL A 271 -2.27 9.88 -9.34
N PHE A 272 -2.06 9.23 -8.20
CA PHE A 272 -0.73 9.10 -7.62
C PHE A 272 0.21 8.29 -8.53
N ALA A 273 -0.24 7.15 -9.07
CA ALA A 273 0.54 6.34 -10.01
C ALA A 273 0.92 7.14 -11.26
N PHE A 274 -0.02 7.90 -11.83
CA PHE A 274 0.26 8.80 -12.94
C PHE A 274 1.31 9.84 -12.60
N ALA A 275 1.24 10.46 -11.43
CA ALA A 275 2.18 11.50 -11.03
C ALA A 275 3.57 10.96 -10.64
N ALA A 276 3.65 9.74 -10.08
CA ALA A 276 4.88 9.20 -9.51
C ALA A 276 5.63 8.24 -10.44
N ALA A 277 4.95 7.53 -11.36
CA ALA A 277 5.56 6.49 -12.18
C ALA A 277 6.26 7.00 -13.45
N GLY A 278 6.04 8.25 -13.85
CA GLY A 278 6.65 8.79 -15.06
C GLY A 278 8.16 8.95 -14.92
N PHE A 279 8.91 8.37 -15.84
CA PHE A 279 10.37 8.53 -15.98
C PHE A 279 10.74 8.64 -17.46
N SER A 280 11.87 9.29 -17.75
CA SER A 280 12.37 9.41 -19.12
C SER A 280 13.17 8.16 -19.52
N PHE A 281 13.02 7.70 -20.77
CA PHE A 281 13.90 6.65 -21.30
C PHE A 281 15.36 7.08 -21.41
N SER A 282 15.65 8.39 -21.39
CA SER A 282 17.02 8.88 -21.24
C SER A 282 17.64 8.48 -19.89
N ASP A 283 16.81 8.24 -18.86
CA ASP A 283 17.25 7.78 -17.54
C ASP A 283 17.62 6.28 -17.53
N LEU A 284 17.27 5.52 -18.60
CA LEU A 284 17.65 4.11 -18.80
C LEU A 284 19.12 3.94 -19.22
N SER A 285 20.02 4.78 -18.74
CA SER A 285 21.46 4.55 -18.91
C SER A 285 21.90 3.31 -18.13
N ALA A 286 22.96 2.64 -18.60
CA ALA A 286 23.50 1.48 -17.88
C ALA A 286 23.90 1.85 -16.46
N ASP A 287 24.41 3.07 -16.25
CA ASP A 287 24.83 3.57 -14.94
C ASP A 287 23.63 3.70 -13.97
N ASN A 288 22.47 4.18 -14.44
CA ASN A 288 21.27 4.29 -13.62
C ASN A 288 20.63 2.93 -13.33
N LEU A 289 20.57 2.04 -14.34
CA LEU A 289 20.00 0.69 -14.19
C LEU A 289 20.85 -0.19 -13.27
N LEU A 290 22.18 -0.05 -13.33
CA LEU A 290 23.13 -0.79 -12.52
C LEU A 290 23.52 -0.06 -11.23
N SER A 291 22.89 1.08 -10.96
CA SER A 291 23.13 1.80 -9.70
C SER A 291 22.78 0.92 -8.49
N PRO A 292 23.53 1.00 -7.38
CA PRO A 292 23.23 0.27 -6.16
C PRO A 292 21.80 0.48 -5.67
N ILE A 293 21.24 1.70 -5.84
CA ILE A 293 19.87 2.05 -5.46
C ILE A 293 18.87 1.25 -6.31
N ALA A 294 18.97 1.28 -7.63
CA ALA A 294 18.03 0.59 -8.53
C ALA A 294 18.08 -0.92 -8.32
N LEU A 295 19.28 -1.50 -8.26
CA LEU A 295 19.49 -2.92 -8.03
C LEU A 295 19.02 -3.34 -6.64
N GLY A 296 19.31 -2.55 -5.61
CA GLY A 296 18.91 -2.80 -4.24
C GLY A 296 17.38 -2.81 -4.07
N VAL A 297 16.69 -1.84 -4.70
CA VAL A 297 15.21 -1.78 -4.68
C VAL A 297 14.62 -2.97 -5.46
N ALA A 298 15.08 -3.22 -6.69
CA ALA A 298 14.57 -4.32 -7.50
C ALA A 298 14.81 -5.69 -6.86
N ALA A 299 16.03 -5.93 -6.34
CA ALA A 299 16.37 -7.16 -5.64
C ALA A 299 15.61 -7.29 -4.30
N GLY A 300 15.45 -6.19 -3.55
CA GLY A 300 14.66 -6.16 -2.34
C GLY A 300 13.21 -6.59 -2.58
N LEU A 301 12.56 -6.01 -3.60
CA LEU A 301 11.20 -6.37 -3.98
C LEU A 301 11.10 -7.81 -4.51
N PHE A 302 11.96 -8.21 -5.43
CA PHE A 302 11.86 -9.53 -6.05
C PHE A 302 12.41 -10.64 -5.16
N VAL A 303 13.68 -10.55 -4.74
CA VAL A 303 14.34 -11.61 -3.95
C VAL A 303 14.02 -11.48 -2.46
N GLY A 304 14.09 -10.26 -1.93
CA GLY A 304 13.86 -10.00 -0.51
C GLY A 304 12.47 -10.40 -0.05
N LYS A 305 11.43 -10.05 -0.79
CA LYS A 305 10.04 -10.46 -0.47
C LYS A 305 9.84 -11.97 -0.53
N GLN A 306 10.45 -12.67 -1.50
CA GLN A 306 10.38 -14.14 -1.56
C GLN A 306 11.01 -14.77 -0.33
N ILE A 307 12.24 -14.39 0.00
CA ILE A 307 12.96 -14.93 1.16
C ILE A 307 12.21 -14.57 2.45
N GLY A 308 11.78 -13.32 2.57
CA GLY A 308 11.12 -12.81 3.77
C GLY A 308 9.74 -13.41 3.99
N VAL A 309 8.83 -13.21 3.06
CA VAL A 309 7.43 -13.64 3.21
C VAL A 309 7.33 -15.17 3.20
N PHE A 310 7.90 -15.82 2.18
CA PHE A 310 7.81 -17.29 2.08
C PHE A 310 8.66 -17.97 3.13
N GLY A 311 9.89 -17.51 3.37
CA GLY A 311 10.80 -18.11 4.36
C GLY A 311 10.25 -18.01 5.77
N ALA A 312 9.79 -16.81 6.20
CA ALA A 312 9.18 -16.65 7.53
C ALA A 312 7.88 -17.44 7.66
N SER A 313 7.03 -17.46 6.63
CA SER A 313 5.80 -18.27 6.62
C SER A 313 6.11 -19.77 6.71
N ALA A 314 7.07 -20.26 5.93
CA ALA A 314 7.46 -21.66 5.94
C ALA A 314 8.08 -22.07 7.27
N LEU A 315 8.90 -21.20 7.87
CA LEU A 315 9.50 -21.43 9.18
C LEU A 315 8.42 -21.48 10.28
N ALA A 316 7.47 -20.51 10.26
CA ALA A 316 6.37 -20.47 11.20
C ALA A 316 5.48 -21.74 11.13
N ILE A 317 5.21 -22.23 9.93
CA ILE A 317 4.44 -23.47 9.72
C ILE A 317 5.23 -24.68 10.21
N ARG A 318 6.54 -24.79 9.90
CA ARG A 318 7.39 -25.92 10.33
C ARG A 318 7.59 -25.97 11.85
N LEU A 319 7.67 -24.82 12.49
CA LEU A 319 7.77 -24.71 13.95
C LEU A 319 6.42 -24.92 14.68
N GLY A 320 5.32 -25.11 13.95
CA GLY A 320 3.99 -25.27 14.52
C GLY A 320 3.37 -23.98 15.09
N LEU A 321 4.00 -22.81 14.86
CA LEU A 321 3.51 -21.50 15.32
C LEU A 321 2.29 -21.05 14.53
N ALA A 322 2.17 -21.50 13.28
CA ALA A 322 1.07 -21.14 12.38
C ALA A 322 0.65 -22.34 11.52
N ARG A 323 -0.56 -22.27 10.98
CA ARG A 323 -1.06 -23.26 10.02
C ARG A 323 -1.08 -22.66 8.62
N ARG A 324 -0.75 -23.50 7.62
CA ARG A 324 -0.87 -23.12 6.22
C ARG A 324 -2.33 -22.77 5.90
N PRO A 325 -2.60 -21.78 5.00
CA PRO A 325 -3.95 -21.48 4.56
C PRO A 325 -4.68 -22.73 4.08
N THR A 326 -5.93 -22.85 4.45
CA THR A 326 -6.74 -24.05 4.18
C THR A 326 -6.75 -24.35 2.67
N ASP A 327 -6.55 -25.61 2.33
CA ASP A 327 -6.50 -26.12 0.94
C ASP A 327 -5.40 -25.52 0.04
N ALA A 328 -4.56 -24.63 0.54
CA ALA A 328 -3.44 -24.10 -0.22
C ALA A 328 -2.25 -25.07 -0.25
N ASN A 329 -1.52 -25.12 -1.34
CA ASN A 329 -0.26 -25.82 -1.45
C ASN A 329 0.95 -24.89 -1.30
N TRP A 330 2.18 -25.45 -1.24
CA TRP A 330 3.40 -24.65 -1.06
C TRP A 330 3.72 -23.75 -2.26
N ALA A 331 3.41 -24.19 -3.48
CA ALA A 331 3.62 -23.38 -4.69
C ALA A 331 2.69 -22.17 -4.73
N GLU A 332 1.46 -22.32 -4.25
CA GLU A 332 0.49 -21.23 -4.15
C GLU A 332 0.89 -20.21 -3.07
N LEU A 333 1.38 -20.69 -1.91
CA LEU A 333 1.92 -19.82 -0.88
C LEU A 333 3.16 -19.06 -1.39
N TYR A 334 4.03 -19.72 -2.14
CA TYR A 334 5.18 -19.08 -2.78
C TYR A 334 4.75 -18.07 -3.85
N GLY A 335 3.76 -18.39 -4.66
CA GLY A 335 3.18 -17.45 -5.63
C GLY A 335 2.61 -16.19 -4.96
N CYS A 336 1.93 -16.32 -3.80
CA CYS A 336 1.50 -15.17 -3.02
C CYS A 336 2.69 -14.36 -2.47
N ALA A 337 3.75 -15.02 -2.01
CA ALA A 337 4.96 -14.33 -1.55
C ALA A 337 5.66 -13.55 -2.68
N LEU A 338 5.65 -14.08 -3.91
CA LEU A 338 6.11 -13.37 -5.11
C LEU A 338 5.25 -12.11 -5.37
N LEU A 339 3.92 -12.22 -5.29
CA LEU A 339 3.03 -11.07 -5.46
C LEU A 339 3.22 -9.99 -4.40
N CYS A 340 3.65 -10.34 -3.19
CA CYS A 340 4.04 -9.36 -2.17
C CYS A 340 5.24 -8.51 -2.60
N GLY A 341 6.03 -8.94 -3.58
CA GLY A 341 7.10 -8.15 -4.20
C GLY A 341 6.61 -7.08 -5.18
N VAL A 342 5.31 -6.97 -5.41
CA VAL A 342 4.73 -5.85 -6.15
C VAL A 342 4.57 -4.67 -5.20
N GLY A 343 5.59 -3.83 -5.12
CA GLY A 343 5.59 -2.66 -4.24
C GLY A 343 5.00 -1.40 -4.88
N PHE A 344 5.05 -1.33 -6.17
CA PHE A 344 4.64 -0.28 -7.10
C PHE A 344 4.31 1.08 -6.45
N THR A 345 3.01 1.45 -6.24
CA THR A 345 2.64 2.77 -5.72
C THR A 345 3.19 3.03 -4.31
N MET A 346 3.16 2.03 -3.43
CA MET A 346 3.64 2.19 -2.06
C MET A 346 5.17 2.34 -2.02
N SER A 347 5.90 1.54 -2.80
CA SER A 347 7.35 1.68 -2.91
C SER A 347 7.77 2.99 -3.58
N LEU A 348 7.02 3.48 -4.58
CA LEU A 348 7.23 4.81 -5.17
C LEU A 348 6.99 5.93 -4.16
N PHE A 349 5.95 5.78 -3.33
CA PHE A 349 5.63 6.75 -2.29
C PHE A 349 6.73 6.81 -1.22
N ILE A 350 7.13 5.67 -0.68
CA ILE A 350 8.17 5.59 0.36
C ILE A 350 9.53 6.00 -0.21
N GLY A 351 9.86 5.58 -1.43
CA GLY A 351 11.07 5.98 -2.12
C GLY A 351 11.15 7.48 -2.37
N ALA A 352 10.01 8.11 -2.70
CA ALA A 352 9.93 9.56 -2.84
C ALA A 352 9.93 10.33 -1.50
N LEU A 353 9.81 9.64 -0.36
CA LEU A 353 10.04 10.20 0.98
C LEU A 353 11.50 10.01 1.41
N ALA A 354 12.12 8.89 1.02
CA ALA A 354 13.48 8.55 1.41
C ALA A 354 14.53 9.42 0.71
N PHE A 355 14.24 9.89 -0.51
CA PHE A 355 15.16 10.72 -1.29
C PHE A 355 14.58 12.11 -1.50
N ASP A 356 15.38 13.11 -1.18
CA ASP A 356 14.98 14.51 -1.39
C ASP A 356 14.60 14.77 -2.85
N SER A 357 13.65 15.68 -3.03
CA SER A 357 13.24 16.15 -4.36
C SER A 357 14.39 16.85 -5.15
N GLU A 358 15.49 17.15 -4.48
CA GLU A 358 16.68 17.80 -5.06
C GLU A 358 17.69 16.80 -5.65
N ASP A 359 17.52 15.48 -5.44
CA ASP A 359 18.33 14.44 -6.09
C ASP A 359 17.51 13.69 -7.17
N PRO A 360 17.49 14.20 -8.43
CA PRO A 360 16.75 13.56 -9.51
C PRO A 360 17.31 12.19 -9.90
N THR A 361 18.62 11.96 -9.68
CA THR A 361 19.28 10.71 -10.06
C THR A 361 18.86 9.58 -9.14
N ALA A 362 18.89 9.79 -7.82
CA ALA A 362 18.42 8.81 -6.85
C ALA A 362 16.92 8.52 -7.03
N GLN A 363 16.09 9.55 -7.26
CA GLN A 363 14.68 9.36 -7.54
C GLN A 363 14.42 8.54 -8.80
N SER A 364 15.15 8.79 -9.89
CA SER A 364 15.04 7.99 -11.12
C SER A 364 15.48 6.55 -10.89
N ALA A 365 16.58 6.33 -10.17
CA ALA A 365 17.06 4.99 -9.81
C ALA A 365 16.03 4.21 -8.99
N VAL A 366 15.40 4.84 -7.99
CA VAL A 366 14.31 4.22 -7.21
C VAL A 366 13.13 3.84 -8.09
N ARG A 367 12.67 4.75 -8.96
CA ARG A 367 11.55 4.46 -9.88
C ARG A 367 11.84 3.27 -10.77
N LEU A 368 13.04 3.20 -11.35
CA LEU A 368 13.50 2.09 -12.19
C LEU A 368 13.52 0.78 -11.39
N GLY A 369 14.09 0.81 -10.18
CA GLY A 369 14.13 -0.35 -9.29
C GLY A 369 12.74 -0.84 -8.89
N VAL A 370 11.84 0.08 -8.52
CA VAL A 370 10.46 -0.23 -8.13
C VAL A 370 9.67 -0.83 -9.30
N ILE A 371 9.72 -0.20 -10.47
CA ILE A 371 8.98 -0.68 -11.65
C ILE A 371 9.54 -2.03 -12.10
N GLY A 372 10.85 -2.17 -12.22
CA GLY A 372 11.50 -3.41 -12.61
C GLY A 372 11.22 -4.56 -11.64
N GLY A 373 11.41 -4.34 -10.35
CA GLY A 373 11.16 -5.32 -9.29
C GLY A 373 9.67 -5.73 -9.22
N SER A 374 8.77 -4.76 -9.31
CA SER A 374 7.31 -5.01 -9.28
C SER A 374 6.82 -5.78 -10.51
N VAL A 375 7.26 -5.42 -11.71
CA VAL A 375 6.90 -6.13 -12.95
C VAL A 375 7.41 -7.56 -12.91
N LEU A 376 8.66 -7.77 -12.48
CA LEU A 376 9.24 -9.10 -12.38
C LEU A 376 8.50 -9.96 -11.34
N SER A 377 8.19 -9.39 -10.17
CA SER A 377 7.44 -10.05 -9.11
C SER A 377 6.02 -10.42 -9.56
N ALA A 378 5.32 -9.51 -10.22
CA ALA A 378 4.00 -9.76 -10.77
C ALA A 378 4.03 -10.85 -11.85
N ALA A 379 4.94 -10.77 -12.81
CA ALA A 379 5.02 -11.72 -13.92
C ALA A 379 5.33 -13.14 -13.43
N VAL A 380 6.35 -13.30 -12.59
CA VAL A 380 6.74 -14.62 -12.04
C VAL A 380 5.67 -15.13 -11.07
N GLY A 381 5.13 -14.28 -10.20
CA GLY A 381 4.06 -14.65 -9.26
C GLY A 381 2.80 -15.14 -9.97
N MET A 382 2.35 -14.39 -10.98
CA MET A 382 1.21 -14.80 -11.82
C MET A 382 1.49 -16.10 -12.58
N ALA A 383 2.69 -16.29 -13.11
CA ALA A 383 3.07 -17.53 -13.80
C ALA A 383 3.02 -18.75 -12.88
N VAL A 384 3.56 -18.63 -11.65
CA VAL A 384 3.53 -19.70 -10.63
C VAL A 384 2.10 -20.04 -10.24
N LEU A 385 1.26 -19.03 -9.98
CA LEU A 385 -0.13 -19.24 -9.59
C LEU A 385 -0.97 -19.84 -10.71
N ALA A 386 -0.82 -19.33 -11.94
CA ALA A 386 -1.50 -19.88 -13.10
C ALA A 386 -1.07 -21.33 -13.39
N TRP A 387 0.22 -21.65 -13.20
CA TRP A 387 0.71 -23.03 -13.31
C TRP A 387 0.08 -23.92 -12.24
N SER A 388 0.07 -23.49 -10.96
CA SER A 388 -0.54 -24.25 -9.87
C SER A 388 -2.03 -24.48 -10.11
N GLN A 389 -2.76 -23.48 -10.60
CA GLN A 389 -4.16 -23.63 -10.96
C GLN A 389 -4.35 -24.68 -12.08
N ARG A 390 -3.52 -24.66 -13.14
CA ARG A 390 -3.59 -25.68 -14.22
C ARG A 390 -3.34 -27.08 -13.70
N VAL A 391 -2.41 -27.25 -12.74
CA VAL A 391 -2.16 -28.55 -12.10
C VAL A 391 -3.39 -29.01 -11.33
N ARG A 392 -4.02 -28.13 -10.54
CA ARG A 392 -5.29 -28.43 -9.84
C ARG A 392 -6.42 -28.81 -10.81
N ASP A 393 -6.56 -28.08 -11.89
CA ASP A 393 -7.58 -28.38 -12.92
C ASP A 393 -7.40 -29.79 -13.49
N ARG A 394 -6.14 -30.20 -13.76
CA ARG A 394 -5.83 -31.55 -14.24
C ARG A 394 -6.10 -32.64 -13.22
N LEU A 395 -5.92 -32.33 -11.95
CA LEU A 395 -6.15 -33.30 -10.85
C LEU A 395 -7.60 -33.31 -10.34
N GLY A 396 -8.49 -32.49 -10.91
CA GLY A 396 -9.88 -32.35 -10.48
C GLY A 396 -10.06 -31.75 -9.08
N THR A 397 -9.02 -31.07 -8.56
CA THR A 397 -9.00 -30.47 -7.22
C THR A 397 -9.22 -28.95 -7.24
N SER A 398 -9.65 -28.41 -8.37
CA SER A 398 -9.96 -26.99 -8.50
C SER A 398 -11.14 -26.59 -7.66
N PHE A 399 -11.05 -25.39 -7.08
CA PHE A 399 -12.12 -24.85 -6.24
C PHE A 399 -13.31 -24.43 -7.14
N THR A 400 -14.33 -25.30 -7.22
CA THR A 400 -15.60 -25.03 -7.93
C THR A 400 -16.72 -24.66 -6.96
N GLY A 401 -16.45 -24.66 -5.65
CA GLY A 401 -17.41 -24.37 -4.60
C GLY A 401 -17.73 -22.89 -4.45
N PRO A 402 -18.91 -22.54 -3.88
CA PRO A 402 -19.17 -21.18 -3.46
C PRO A 402 -18.16 -20.79 -2.36
N PRO A 403 -17.71 -19.52 -2.31
CA PRO A 403 -16.84 -19.06 -1.24
C PRO A 403 -17.55 -19.27 0.10
N PRO A 404 -16.78 -19.52 1.18
CA PRO A 404 -17.35 -19.65 2.51
C PRO A 404 -18.16 -18.38 2.81
N SER A 405 -19.41 -18.56 3.24
CA SER A 405 -20.27 -17.50 3.73
C SER A 405 -19.56 -16.87 4.94
N GLY A 406 -19.03 -15.66 4.78
CA GLY A 406 -18.54 -14.86 5.89
C GLY A 406 -19.72 -14.57 6.84
N HIS A 407 -19.59 -15.03 8.05
CA HIS A 407 -20.46 -14.64 9.19
C HIS A 407 -19.99 -13.31 9.75
#